data_1d100ae06ce54221de0b012888f90418
#
_entry.id   1d100ae06ce54221de0b012888f90418
#
_cell.length_a   1.000
_cell.length_b   1.000
_cell.length_c   1.000
_cell.angle_alpha   90.00
_cell.angle_beta   90.00
_cell.angle_gamma   90.00
#
_symmetry.space_group_name_H-M   'P 1'
#
loop_
_entity.id
_entity.type
_entity.pdbx_description
1 polymer ?
#
loop_
_entity_poly.entity_id
_entity_poly.type
_entity_poly.pdbx_seq_one_letter_code
_entity_poly.pdbx_strand_id
1 'polypeptide(L)'
;MAINFKRIATTIFGLAGIAAVIYGVGVTWDLHRTYTSTAQDSDAPDDAQLARGRYVAYSADCAACHTAPGAAPFAGGYPLATPFGKILSSNITSDKDTGIGSWTLAQFDRAVRHGQGSHGYLYPAMPYTSYARMTDADVRDLWAYVHSLAPVNHRVVEDQLPFPYSQRWLLGGWNLLFFRAQPFRDDSTKSVEYNRGAYLVEGAGHCAACHTAKNFLGGDSAAFLQGGSLAGWYAPDLTANPHVGVGAWSVDDIATYLATGSNEKAVSSGPMTEAIENSTQHLTSADLHAIGVYLKAQRSSSDAPAQPVAATDAAMVLGKRVYESQCIACHVSNGSGIRRMIPAFVNSPTLLSNNPATLLHIVLMGEDGPQTHANPTGAGMPRFDWKLSDDEVAAVLTYTRNSWGNAAPAVSAGTVAQARKQLVSQNWIGH
;
A
#
# COMPACT_ATOMS: atom_id res chain seq x y z
N MET A 1 45.33 4.61 -34.95
CA MET A 1 44.04 4.17 -35.51
C MET A 1 42.97 5.11 -35.00
N ALA A 2 42.56 6.15 -35.77
CA ALA A 2 41.61 7.16 -35.33
C ALA A 2 40.18 6.54 -35.34
N ILE A 3 39.56 6.42 -34.20
CA ILE A 3 38.17 5.95 -34.07
C ILE A 3 37.26 6.96 -34.72
N ASN A 4 36.51 6.58 -35.75
CA ASN A 4 35.61 7.48 -36.48
C ASN A 4 34.31 7.70 -35.69
N PHE A 5 34.33 8.66 -34.78
CA PHE A 5 33.21 9.02 -33.88
C PHE A 5 31.90 9.27 -34.65
N LYS A 6 31.95 9.87 -35.86
CA LYS A 6 30.73 10.08 -36.68
C LYS A 6 30.05 8.77 -37.08
N ARG A 7 30.81 7.75 -37.49
CA ARG A 7 30.23 6.42 -37.84
C ARG A 7 29.62 5.72 -36.62
N ILE A 8 30.29 5.81 -35.47
CA ILE A 8 29.75 5.23 -34.21
C ILE A 8 28.44 5.91 -33.81
N ALA A 9 28.42 7.26 -33.85
CA ALA A 9 27.20 8.03 -33.55
C ALA A 9 26.06 7.66 -34.51
N THR A 10 26.31 7.63 -35.84
CA THR A 10 25.28 7.25 -36.82
C THR A 10 24.75 5.85 -36.60
N THR A 11 25.63 4.87 -36.24
CA THR A 11 25.22 3.50 -35.96
C THR A 11 24.36 3.44 -34.68
N ILE A 12 24.75 4.14 -33.63
CA ILE A 12 23.97 4.21 -32.38
C ILE A 12 22.59 4.84 -32.63
N PHE A 13 22.52 5.95 -33.34
CA PHE A 13 21.24 6.58 -33.69
C PHE A 13 20.37 5.70 -34.59
N GLY A 14 20.97 4.98 -35.54
CA GLY A 14 20.26 4.01 -36.38
C GLY A 14 19.68 2.87 -35.56
N LEU A 15 20.45 2.27 -34.65
CA LEU A 15 20.00 1.19 -33.76
C LEU A 15 18.92 1.67 -32.80
N ALA A 16 19.05 2.88 -32.23
CA ALA A 16 18.04 3.46 -31.36
C ALA A 16 16.72 3.73 -32.12
N GLY A 17 16.79 4.21 -33.37
CA GLY A 17 15.63 4.37 -34.24
C GLY A 17 14.90 3.06 -34.53
N ILE A 18 15.63 2.01 -34.86
CA ILE A 18 15.09 0.66 -35.09
C ILE A 18 14.44 0.13 -33.81
N ALA A 19 15.11 0.27 -32.67
CA ALA A 19 14.57 -0.17 -31.38
C ALA A 19 13.27 0.56 -31.03
N ALA A 20 13.21 1.89 -31.28
CA ALA A 20 12.00 2.67 -31.06
C ALA A 20 10.83 2.24 -31.97
N VAL A 21 11.10 1.91 -33.22
CA VAL A 21 10.08 1.39 -34.15
C VAL A 21 9.58 0.01 -33.69
N ILE A 22 10.47 -0.90 -33.36
CA ILE A 22 10.12 -2.23 -32.86
C ILE A 22 9.28 -2.10 -31.59
N TYR A 23 9.67 -1.23 -30.66
CA TYR A 23 8.93 -0.95 -29.44
C TYR A 23 7.53 -0.41 -29.74
N GLY A 24 7.42 0.61 -30.61
CA GLY A 24 6.14 1.20 -30.99
C GLY A 24 5.19 0.20 -31.66
N VAL A 25 5.71 -0.63 -32.56
CA VAL A 25 4.95 -1.72 -33.20
C VAL A 25 4.51 -2.75 -32.16
N GLY A 26 5.41 -3.16 -31.27
CA GLY A 26 5.11 -4.13 -30.21
C GLY A 26 4.02 -3.63 -29.25
N VAL A 27 4.10 -2.39 -28.79
CA VAL A 27 3.11 -1.74 -27.93
C VAL A 27 1.75 -1.63 -28.64
N THR A 28 1.77 -1.17 -29.90
CA THR A 28 0.53 -1.05 -30.69
C THR A 28 -0.13 -2.42 -30.89
N TRP A 29 0.66 -3.43 -31.23
CA TRP A 29 0.17 -4.79 -31.40
C TRP A 29 -0.42 -5.36 -30.09
N ASP A 30 0.26 -5.18 -28.95
CA ASP A 30 -0.21 -5.65 -27.63
C ASP A 30 -1.52 -4.97 -27.22
N LEU A 31 -1.63 -3.64 -27.41
CA LEU A 31 -2.84 -2.89 -27.09
C LEU A 31 -4.04 -3.26 -27.98
N HIS A 32 -3.81 -3.65 -29.24
CA HIS A 32 -4.87 -4.00 -30.19
C HIS A 32 -5.09 -5.51 -30.31
N ARG A 33 -4.28 -6.32 -29.65
CA ARG A 33 -4.47 -7.77 -29.61
C ARG A 33 -5.81 -8.12 -28.99
N THR A 34 -6.57 -8.99 -29.66
CA THR A 34 -7.79 -9.54 -29.09
C THR A 34 -7.44 -10.29 -27.79
N TYR A 35 -8.04 -9.87 -26.70
CA TYR A 35 -7.93 -10.55 -25.41
C TYR A 35 -9.18 -11.39 -25.20
N THR A 36 -9.00 -12.68 -24.97
CA THR A 36 -10.06 -13.60 -24.58
C THR A 36 -9.87 -13.95 -23.12
N SER A 37 -10.80 -13.56 -22.27
CA SER A 37 -10.78 -13.93 -20.87
C SER A 37 -10.94 -15.45 -20.72
N THR A 38 -10.22 -16.04 -19.78
CA THR A 38 -10.43 -17.42 -19.35
C THR A 38 -11.62 -17.52 -18.38
N ALA A 39 -11.98 -16.42 -17.73
CA ALA A 39 -13.19 -16.31 -16.93
C ALA A 39 -14.43 -16.32 -17.85
N GLN A 40 -15.41 -17.14 -17.50
CA GLN A 40 -16.69 -17.24 -18.26
C GLN A 40 -17.74 -16.39 -17.54
N ASP A 41 -18.45 -15.55 -18.31
CA ASP A 41 -19.55 -14.75 -17.79
C ASP A 41 -20.74 -15.63 -17.41
N SER A 42 -21.53 -15.18 -16.45
CA SER A 42 -22.80 -15.80 -16.08
C SER A 42 -23.95 -14.98 -16.65
N ASP A 43 -24.93 -15.66 -17.25
CA ASP A 43 -26.09 -15.02 -17.91
C ASP A 43 -26.91 -14.15 -16.94
N ALA A 44 -26.98 -14.55 -15.65
CA ALA A 44 -27.57 -13.77 -14.57
C ALA A 44 -26.92 -14.16 -13.24
N PRO A 45 -26.21 -13.25 -12.57
CA PRO A 45 -25.62 -13.54 -11.27
C PRO A 45 -26.70 -13.72 -10.21
N ASP A 46 -26.57 -14.76 -9.38
CA ASP A 46 -27.40 -14.97 -8.21
C ASP A 46 -26.85 -14.19 -6.99
N ASP A 47 -27.65 -14.10 -5.93
CA ASP A 47 -27.26 -13.40 -4.70
C ASP A 47 -25.97 -13.97 -4.07
N ALA A 48 -25.75 -15.27 -4.21
CA ALA A 48 -24.55 -15.92 -3.70
C ALA A 48 -23.31 -15.51 -4.50
N GLN A 49 -23.42 -15.37 -5.81
CA GLN A 49 -22.34 -14.85 -6.66
C GLN A 49 -22.05 -13.39 -6.34
N LEU A 50 -23.09 -12.55 -6.19
CA LEU A 50 -22.91 -11.15 -5.80
C LEU A 50 -22.24 -11.02 -4.42
N ALA A 51 -22.61 -11.89 -3.47
CA ALA A 51 -21.98 -11.92 -2.15
C ALA A 51 -20.49 -12.29 -2.22
N ARG A 52 -20.13 -13.32 -3.03
CA ARG A 52 -18.72 -13.65 -3.27
C ARG A 52 -17.98 -12.53 -3.97
N GLY A 53 -18.57 -11.90 -4.99
CA GLY A 53 -17.96 -10.76 -5.69
C GLY A 53 -17.71 -9.56 -4.78
N ARG A 54 -18.66 -9.27 -3.87
CA ARG A 54 -18.48 -8.24 -2.83
C ARG A 54 -17.33 -8.61 -1.88
N TYR A 55 -17.21 -9.87 -1.50
CA TYR A 55 -16.12 -10.36 -0.68
C TYR A 55 -14.75 -10.20 -1.38
N VAL A 56 -14.69 -10.48 -2.68
CA VAL A 56 -13.48 -10.25 -3.48
C VAL A 56 -13.18 -8.75 -3.58
N ALA A 57 -14.20 -7.88 -3.74
CA ALA A 57 -14.02 -6.43 -3.75
C ALA A 57 -13.46 -5.90 -2.43
N TYR A 58 -13.88 -6.46 -1.30
CA TYR A 58 -13.28 -6.17 0.00
C TYR A 58 -11.83 -6.65 0.08
N SER A 59 -11.56 -7.91 -0.27
CA SER A 59 -10.20 -8.45 -0.21
C SER A 59 -9.22 -7.74 -1.15
N ALA A 60 -9.72 -7.15 -2.24
CA ALA A 60 -8.95 -6.36 -3.21
C ALA A 60 -8.96 -4.85 -2.90
N ASP A 61 -9.56 -4.43 -1.80
CA ASP A 61 -9.61 -3.04 -1.34
C ASP A 61 -10.05 -2.02 -2.40
N CYS A 62 -11.00 -2.42 -3.24
CA CYS A 62 -11.41 -1.59 -4.38
C CYS A 62 -11.99 -0.24 -3.96
N ALA A 63 -12.77 -0.23 -2.86
CA ALA A 63 -13.46 0.95 -2.37
C ALA A 63 -12.50 2.05 -1.90
N ALA A 64 -11.38 1.71 -1.25
CA ALA A 64 -10.41 2.67 -0.74
C ALA A 64 -9.86 3.61 -1.84
N CYS A 65 -9.60 3.06 -3.02
CA CYS A 65 -9.12 3.86 -4.15
C CYS A 65 -10.27 4.40 -5.02
N HIS A 66 -11.35 3.64 -5.23
CA HIS A 66 -12.40 4.01 -6.17
C HIS A 66 -13.56 4.80 -5.54
N THR A 67 -13.38 5.28 -4.30
CA THR A 67 -14.34 6.16 -3.62
C THR A 67 -13.61 7.39 -3.07
N ALA A 68 -13.82 8.55 -3.68
CA ALA A 68 -13.23 9.78 -3.14
C ALA A 68 -13.96 10.19 -1.84
N PRO A 69 -13.27 10.87 -0.90
CA PRO A 69 -13.90 11.34 0.35
C PRO A 69 -15.18 12.12 0.10
N GLY A 70 -16.28 11.71 0.73
CA GLY A 70 -17.59 12.34 0.57
C GLY A 70 -18.31 12.12 -0.77
N ALA A 71 -17.73 11.31 -1.67
CA ALA A 71 -18.33 10.96 -2.96
C ALA A 71 -19.16 9.66 -2.87
N ALA A 72 -19.91 9.37 -3.93
CA ALA A 72 -20.63 8.11 -4.05
C ALA A 72 -19.65 6.92 -4.13
N PRO A 73 -19.95 5.77 -3.50
CA PRO A 73 -19.10 4.61 -3.55
C PRO A 73 -18.77 4.17 -4.99
N PHE A 74 -17.53 3.82 -5.24
CA PHE A 74 -16.99 3.36 -6.52
C PHE A 74 -17.09 4.36 -7.68
N ALA A 75 -17.49 5.60 -7.43
CA ALA A 75 -17.58 6.63 -8.48
C ALA A 75 -16.22 7.23 -8.88
N GLY A 76 -15.13 6.81 -8.27
CA GLY A 76 -13.76 7.27 -8.58
C GLY A 76 -13.47 8.68 -8.08
N GLY A 77 -12.39 9.27 -8.62
CA GLY A 77 -11.96 10.62 -8.28
C GLY A 77 -11.03 10.71 -7.07
N TYR A 78 -10.67 9.59 -6.46
CA TYR A 78 -9.71 9.59 -5.36
C TYR A 78 -8.30 9.98 -5.86
N PRO A 79 -7.67 11.00 -5.25
CA PRO A 79 -6.39 11.50 -5.71
C PRO A 79 -5.21 10.73 -5.10
N LEU A 80 -4.60 9.83 -5.87
CA LEU A 80 -3.39 9.13 -5.47
C LEU A 80 -2.15 9.99 -5.78
N ALA A 81 -1.48 10.47 -4.73
CA ALA A 81 -0.22 11.15 -4.86
C ALA A 81 0.92 10.15 -5.11
N THR A 82 1.71 10.39 -6.17
CA THR A 82 2.88 9.59 -6.50
C THR A 82 4.11 10.48 -6.68
N PRO A 83 5.34 9.93 -6.65
CA PRO A 83 6.53 10.71 -6.99
C PRO A 83 6.53 11.29 -8.42
N PHE A 84 5.65 10.79 -9.28
CA PHE A 84 5.55 11.17 -10.68
C PHE A 84 4.43 12.19 -10.96
N GLY A 85 3.59 12.47 -9.96
CA GLY A 85 2.43 13.35 -10.06
C GLY A 85 1.19 12.70 -9.46
N LYS A 86 0.02 13.31 -9.65
CA LYS A 86 -1.25 12.86 -9.10
C LYS A 86 -2.02 12.02 -10.12
N ILE A 87 -2.47 10.85 -9.71
CA ILE A 87 -3.35 9.96 -10.48
C ILE A 87 -4.73 9.98 -9.84
N LEU A 88 -5.78 10.11 -10.65
CA LEU A 88 -7.16 10.04 -10.17
C LEU A 88 -7.75 8.67 -10.49
N SER A 89 -8.36 8.03 -9.50
CA SER A 89 -9.01 6.74 -9.69
C SER A 89 -10.24 6.85 -10.60
N SER A 90 -10.46 5.87 -11.44
CA SER A 90 -11.60 5.85 -12.37
C SER A 90 -12.92 5.52 -11.68
N ASN A 91 -14.03 6.00 -12.25
CA ASN A 91 -15.36 5.52 -11.94
C ASN A 91 -15.51 4.08 -12.43
N ILE A 92 -15.80 3.16 -11.51
CA ILE A 92 -16.01 1.72 -11.82
C ILE A 92 -17.45 1.27 -11.55
N THR A 93 -18.39 2.23 -11.42
CA THR A 93 -19.82 1.90 -11.34
C THR A 93 -20.38 1.43 -12.72
N SER A 94 -21.60 0.92 -12.72
CA SER A 94 -22.29 0.47 -13.93
C SER A 94 -22.81 1.60 -14.84
N ASP A 95 -22.38 2.86 -14.62
CA ASP A 95 -22.69 3.95 -15.54
C ASP A 95 -22.02 3.71 -16.89
N LYS A 96 -22.82 3.84 -17.98
CA LYS A 96 -22.36 3.51 -19.35
C LYS A 96 -21.46 4.56 -19.97
N ASP A 97 -21.59 5.81 -19.55
CA ASP A 97 -20.91 6.96 -20.15
C ASP A 97 -19.64 7.35 -19.42
N THR A 98 -19.61 7.20 -18.10
CA THR A 98 -18.50 7.65 -17.26
C THR A 98 -17.86 6.54 -16.42
N GLY A 99 -18.52 5.39 -16.32
CA GLY A 99 -18.08 4.20 -15.63
C GLY A 99 -17.72 3.04 -16.56
N ILE A 100 -17.92 1.82 -16.08
CA ILE A 100 -17.61 0.57 -16.82
C ILE A 100 -18.86 -0.20 -17.26
N GLY A 101 -20.04 0.42 -17.21
CA GLY A 101 -21.32 -0.24 -17.53
C GLY A 101 -21.47 -0.71 -18.98
N SER A 102 -20.63 -0.23 -19.91
CA SER A 102 -20.56 -0.70 -21.29
C SER A 102 -19.47 -1.75 -21.54
N TRP A 103 -18.70 -2.14 -20.51
CA TRP A 103 -17.64 -3.11 -20.66
C TRP A 103 -18.17 -4.55 -20.68
N THR A 104 -17.36 -5.44 -21.23
CA THR A 104 -17.52 -6.89 -21.11
C THR A 104 -16.63 -7.44 -19.99
N LEU A 105 -16.93 -8.66 -19.51
CA LEU A 105 -16.05 -9.37 -18.58
C LEU A 105 -14.60 -9.45 -19.09
N ALA A 106 -14.41 -9.70 -20.40
CA ALA A 106 -13.07 -9.77 -20.99
C ALA A 106 -12.32 -8.42 -20.90
N GLN A 107 -13.00 -7.29 -21.07
CA GLN A 107 -12.40 -5.96 -20.91
C GLN A 107 -12.07 -5.66 -19.44
N PHE A 108 -12.94 -6.04 -18.52
CA PHE A 108 -12.72 -5.93 -17.10
C PHE A 108 -11.53 -6.78 -16.63
N ASP A 109 -11.49 -8.05 -17.01
CA ASP A 109 -10.40 -8.98 -16.73
C ASP A 109 -9.07 -8.45 -17.26
N ARG A 110 -9.06 -7.95 -18.49
CA ARG A 110 -7.88 -7.32 -19.09
C ARG A 110 -7.39 -6.12 -18.30
N ALA A 111 -8.30 -5.30 -17.79
CA ALA A 111 -7.92 -4.15 -16.95
C ALA A 111 -7.36 -4.61 -15.59
N VAL A 112 -8.05 -5.51 -14.91
CA VAL A 112 -7.71 -5.96 -13.56
C VAL A 112 -6.43 -6.79 -13.54
N ARG A 113 -6.30 -7.79 -14.43
CA ARG A 113 -5.16 -8.72 -14.40
C ARG A 113 -4.01 -8.38 -15.35
N HIS A 114 -4.24 -7.50 -16.33
CA HIS A 114 -3.22 -7.18 -17.34
C HIS A 114 -2.89 -5.68 -17.41
N GLY A 115 -3.55 -4.85 -16.61
CA GLY A 115 -3.27 -3.42 -16.56
C GLY A 115 -3.57 -2.70 -17.87
N GLN A 116 -4.59 -3.12 -18.63
CA GLN A 116 -4.96 -2.54 -19.92
C GLN A 116 -6.44 -2.16 -19.94
N GLY A 117 -6.72 -0.88 -19.80
CA GLY A 117 -8.06 -0.30 -19.86
C GLY A 117 -8.45 0.21 -21.25
N SER A 118 -9.58 0.92 -21.35
CA SER A 118 -10.09 1.51 -22.60
C SER A 118 -9.17 2.57 -23.21
N HIS A 119 -8.36 3.24 -22.39
CA HIS A 119 -7.45 4.31 -22.81
C HIS A 119 -5.97 3.86 -22.87
N GLY A 120 -5.71 2.56 -22.97
CA GLY A 120 -4.37 1.99 -23.02
C GLY A 120 -3.92 1.40 -21.67
N TYR A 121 -2.61 1.40 -21.42
CA TYR A 121 -2.07 0.85 -20.19
C TYR A 121 -2.51 1.65 -18.97
N LEU A 122 -2.84 0.94 -17.88
CA LEU A 122 -3.10 1.52 -16.57
C LEU A 122 -1.77 1.84 -15.87
N TYR A 123 -1.78 2.89 -15.06
CA TYR A 123 -0.67 3.15 -14.15
C TYR A 123 -0.61 2.08 -13.06
N PRO A 124 0.59 1.59 -12.67
CA PRO A 124 0.73 0.55 -11.66
C PRO A 124 0.36 1.00 -10.22
N ALA A 125 -0.21 2.21 -10.08
CA ALA A 125 -0.96 2.62 -8.90
C ALA A 125 -2.25 1.78 -8.72
N MET A 126 -2.86 1.33 -9.82
CA MET A 126 -3.77 0.17 -9.83
C MET A 126 -2.92 -1.08 -9.68
N PRO A 127 -3.07 -1.90 -8.63
CA PRO A 127 -2.13 -2.99 -8.33
C PRO A 127 -2.38 -4.25 -9.19
N TYR A 128 -2.55 -4.07 -10.50
CA TYR A 128 -2.76 -5.18 -11.46
C TYR A 128 -1.60 -6.19 -11.44
N THR A 129 -0.41 -5.76 -11.01
CA THR A 129 0.74 -6.67 -10.84
C THR A 129 0.48 -7.76 -9.80
N SER A 130 -0.32 -7.45 -8.77
CA SER A 130 -0.80 -8.41 -7.79
C SER A 130 -2.10 -9.08 -8.25
N TYR A 131 -3.04 -8.32 -8.78
CA TYR A 131 -4.34 -8.85 -9.23
C TYR A 131 -4.20 -9.85 -10.38
N ALA A 132 -3.11 -9.85 -11.13
CA ALA A 132 -2.77 -10.89 -12.10
C ALA A 132 -2.76 -12.31 -11.51
N ARG A 133 -2.66 -12.43 -10.19
CA ARG A 133 -2.73 -13.71 -9.46
C ARG A 133 -4.16 -14.16 -9.13
N MET A 134 -5.17 -13.31 -9.30
CA MET A 134 -6.55 -13.65 -9.01
C MET A 134 -7.05 -14.80 -9.88
N THR A 135 -7.87 -15.66 -9.30
CA THR A 135 -8.50 -16.77 -10.03
C THR A 135 -9.56 -16.27 -11.01
N ASP A 136 -9.86 -17.07 -12.03
CA ASP A 136 -10.95 -16.78 -12.98
C ASP A 136 -12.31 -16.70 -12.26
N ALA A 137 -12.50 -17.51 -11.21
CA ALA A 137 -13.73 -17.48 -10.40
C ALA A 137 -13.86 -16.14 -9.66
N ASP A 138 -12.80 -15.68 -9.02
CA ASP A 138 -12.81 -14.41 -8.28
C ASP A 138 -12.99 -13.21 -9.21
N VAL A 139 -12.34 -13.21 -10.40
CA VAL A 139 -12.53 -12.14 -11.39
C VAL A 139 -13.96 -12.10 -11.91
N ARG A 140 -14.57 -13.27 -12.21
CA ARG A 140 -15.96 -13.36 -12.63
C ARG A 140 -16.93 -12.88 -11.55
N ASP A 141 -16.73 -13.34 -10.30
CA ASP A 141 -17.59 -12.96 -9.19
C ASP A 141 -17.45 -11.46 -8.86
N LEU A 142 -16.21 -10.92 -8.90
CA LEU A 142 -15.93 -9.49 -8.77
C LEU A 142 -16.61 -8.67 -9.88
N TRP A 143 -16.54 -9.12 -11.14
CA TRP A 143 -17.22 -8.50 -12.27
C TRP A 143 -18.72 -8.42 -12.04
N ALA A 144 -19.35 -9.55 -11.65
CA ALA A 144 -20.78 -9.60 -11.38
C ALA A 144 -21.18 -8.58 -10.30
N TYR A 145 -20.41 -8.48 -9.22
CA TYR A 145 -20.67 -7.52 -8.17
C TYR A 145 -20.49 -6.08 -8.64
N VAL A 146 -19.37 -5.73 -9.25
CA VAL A 146 -19.08 -4.35 -9.67
C VAL A 146 -20.07 -3.89 -10.74
N HIS A 147 -20.47 -4.77 -11.66
CA HIS A 147 -21.46 -4.48 -12.68
C HIS A 147 -22.90 -4.34 -12.13
N SER A 148 -23.16 -4.89 -10.93
CA SER A 148 -24.44 -4.72 -10.21
C SER A 148 -24.54 -3.43 -9.41
N LEU A 149 -23.46 -2.67 -9.26
CA LEU A 149 -23.48 -1.40 -8.53
C LEU A 149 -24.40 -0.39 -9.22
N ALA A 150 -25.06 0.45 -8.42
CA ALA A 150 -25.88 1.53 -8.97
C ALA A 150 -25.05 2.45 -9.87
N PRO A 151 -25.53 2.83 -11.05
CA PRO A 151 -24.80 3.72 -11.94
C PRO A 151 -24.68 5.12 -11.32
N VAL A 152 -23.47 5.67 -11.32
CA VAL A 152 -23.19 7.04 -10.90
C VAL A 152 -22.56 7.78 -12.07
N ASN A 153 -23.25 8.77 -12.60
CA ASN A 153 -22.70 9.61 -13.67
C ASN A 153 -21.69 10.59 -13.07
N HIS A 154 -20.43 10.21 -13.08
CA HIS A 154 -19.32 11.01 -12.59
C HIS A 154 -18.13 10.89 -13.54
N ARG A 155 -17.86 11.96 -14.27
CA ARG A 155 -16.68 12.06 -15.13
C ARG A 155 -15.49 12.49 -14.31
N VAL A 156 -14.54 11.58 -14.14
CA VAL A 156 -13.29 11.87 -13.44
C VAL A 156 -12.42 12.81 -14.29
N VAL A 157 -11.82 13.81 -13.67
CA VAL A 157 -10.83 14.69 -14.30
C VAL A 157 -9.59 13.86 -14.69
N GLU A 158 -8.92 14.22 -15.77
CA GLU A 158 -7.73 13.52 -16.23
C GLU A 158 -6.59 13.57 -15.21
N ASP A 159 -5.71 12.55 -15.26
CA ASP A 159 -4.53 12.45 -14.43
C ASP A 159 -3.62 13.68 -14.54
N GLN A 160 -3.12 14.15 -13.41
CA GLN A 160 -2.22 15.32 -13.31
C GLN A 160 -0.77 14.85 -13.28
N LEU A 161 -0.31 14.30 -14.39
CA LEU A 161 1.04 13.79 -14.56
C LEU A 161 1.82 14.64 -15.56
N PRO A 162 3.02 15.14 -15.21
CA PRO A 162 3.86 15.89 -16.14
C PRO A 162 4.44 14.95 -17.23
N PHE A 163 4.81 15.53 -18.38
CA PHE A 163 5.60 14.80 -19.36
C PHE A 163 6.96 14.37 -18.75
N PRO A 164 7.43 13.12 -19.00
CA PRO A 164 6.90 12.11 -19.90
C PRO A 164 5.87 11.14 -19.27
N TYR A 165 5.59 11.26 -17.97
CA TYR A 165 4.76 10.31 -17.22
C TYR A 165 3.29 10.30 -17.65
N SER A 166 2.80 11.36 -18.28
CA SER A 166 1.48 11.41 -18.91
C SER A 166 1.33 10.50 -20.14
N GLN A 167 2.43 9.95 -20.65
CA GLN A 167 2.43 9.13 -21.87
C GLN A 167 2.19 7.64 -21.53
N ARG A 168 0.94 7.19 -21.53
CA ARG A 168 0.55 5.81 -21.14
C ARG A 168 1.23 4.72 -21.95
N TRP A 169 1.59 4.97 -23.22
CA TRP A 169 2.30 3.99 -24.04
C TRP A 169 3.69 3.62 -23.50
N LEU A 170 4.34 4.50 -22.72
CA LEU A 170 5.61 4.20 -22.06
C LEU A 170 5.47 3.09 -21.01
N LEU A 171 4.28 2.88 -20.46
CA LEU A 171 4.01 1.82 -19.49
C LEU A 171 4.14 0.42 -20.11
N GLY A 172 4.05 0.28 -21.44
CA GLY A 172 4.39 -0.98 -22.12
C GLY A 172 5.84 -1.43 -21.83
N GLY A 173 6.79 -0.49 -21.84
CA GLY A 173 8.18 -0.76 -21.45
C GLY A 173 8.33 -1.05 -19.95
N TRP A 174 7.60 -0.35 -19.11
CA TRP A 174 7.56 -0.62 -17.68
C TRP A 174 7.01 -2.04 -17.40
N ASN A 175 5.91 -2.42 -18.04
CA ASN A 175 5.34 -3.76 -17.92
C ASN A 175 6.34 -4.84 -18.39
N LEU A 176 7.05 -4.62 -19.48
CA LEU A 176 8.07 -5.56 -19.96
C LEU A 176 9.17 -5.82 -18.92
N LEU A 177 9.53 -4.82 -18.13
CA LEU A 177 10.59 -4.91 -17.12
C LEU A 177 10.11 -5.46 -15.77
N PHE A 178 8.90 -5.09 -15.35
CA PHE A 178 8.45 -5.29 -13.96
C PHE A 178 7.17 -6.10 -13.82
N PHE A 179 6.47 -6.41 -14.92
CA PHE A 179 5.20 -7.13 -14.86
C PHE A 179 5.24 -8.43 -15.64
N ARG A 180 4.74 -9.48 -15.00
CA ARG A 180 4.45 -10.77 -15.62
C ARG A 180 3.11 -11.28 -15.11
N ALA A 181 2.10 -11.29 -15.98
CA ALA A 181 0.81 -11.86 -15.65
C ALA A 181 0.95 -13.37 -15.43
N GLN A 182 0.87 -13.80 -14.19
CA GLN A 182 0.91 -15.20 -13.80
C GLN A 182 -0.18 -15.47 -12.78
N PRO A 183 -1.12 -16.38 -13.06
CA PRO A 183 -2.13 -16.78 -12.08
C PRO A 183 -1.45 -17.43 -10.87
N PHE A 184 -2.06 -17.27 -9.70
CA PHE A 184 -1.61 -17.94 -8.49
C PHE A 184 -1.64 -19.46 -8.66
N ARG A 185 -0.67 -20.12 -8.08
CA ARG A 185 -0.59 -21.58 -8.03
C ARG A 185 -0.25 -22.01 -6.63
N ASP A 186 -1.01 -22.98 -6.12
CA ASP A 186 -0.73 -23.59 -4.83
C ASP A 186 0.64 -24.27 -4.82
N ASP A 187 1.37 -24.07 -3.75
CA ASP A 187 2.54 -24.88 -3.42
C ASP A 187 2.06 -26.18 -2.76
N SER A 188 2.19 -27.29 -3.49
CA SER A 188 1.77 -28.62 -3.03
C SER A 188 2.54 -29.12 -1.79
N THR A 189 3.64 -28.47 -1.42
CA THR A 189 4.42 -28.79 -0.22
C THR A 189 3.92 -28.08 1.04
N LYS A 190 2.99 -27.15 0.87
CA LYS A 190 2.43 -26.31 1.94
C LYS A 190 0.97 -26.71 2.27
N SER A 191 0.50 -26.27 3.42
CA SER A 191 -0.89 -26.48 3.81
C SER A 191 -1.86 -25.66 2.93
N VAL A 192 -3.10 -26.10 2.88
CA VAL A 192 -4.20 -25.35 2.22
C VAL A 192 -4.32 -23.95 2.81
N GLU A 193 -4.20 -23.82 4.11
CA GLU A 193 -4.25 -22.55 4.81
C GLU A 193 -3.10 -21.61 4.43
N TYR A 194 -1.86 -22.14 4.36
CA TYR A 194 -0.72 -21.36 3.87
C TYR A 194 -0.95 -20.84 2.44
N ASN A 195 -1.42 -21.72 1.54
CA ASN A 195 -1.69 -21.34 0.16
C ASN A 195 -2.82 -20.29 0.06
N ARG A 196 -3.84 -20.40 0.91
CA ARG A 196 -4.89 -19.38 0.98
C ARG A 196 -4.33 -18.04 1.45
N GLY A 197 -3.49 -18.02 2.48
CA GLY A 197 -2.81 -16.82 2.95
C GLY A 197 -1.89 -16.21 1.88
N ALA A 198 -1.11 -17.05 1.17
CA ALA A 198 -0.28 -16.62 0.06
C ALA A 198 -1.10 -15.97 -1.06
N TYR A 199 -2.22 -16.60 -1.45
CA TYR A 199 -3.14 -16.07 -2.45
C TYR A 199 -3.68 -14.68 -2.07
N LEU A 200 -4.09 -14.50 -0.81
CA LEU A 200 -4.61 -13.22 -0.33
C LEU A 200 -3.51 -12.15 -0.28
N VAL A 201 -2.36 -12.45 0.28
CA VAL A 201 -1.26 -11.47 0.47
C VAL A 201 -0.62 -11.07 -0.85
N GLU A 202 -0.36 -12.03 -1.74
CA GLU A 202 0.33 -11.79 -3.02
C GLU A 202 -0.61 -11.38 -4.16
N GLY A 203 -1.90 -11.71 -4.03
CA GLY A 203 -2.95 -11.47 -5.02
C GLY A 203 -3.88 -10.34 -4.62
N ALA A 204 -5.12 -10.66 -4.26
CA ALA A 204 -6.18 -9.68 -4.02
C ALA A 204 -5.79 -8.62 -2.96
N GLY A 205 -5.23 -9.03 -1.83
CA GLY A 205 -4.84 -8.10 -0.75
C GLY A 205 -3.62 -7.23 -1.05
N HIS A 206 -2.90 -7.47 -2.14
CA HIS A 206 -1.77 -6.67 -2.68
C HIS A 206 -0.83 -6.04 -1.63
N CYS A 207 -0.59 -6.70 -0.51
CA CYS A 207 0.18 -6.18 0.63
C CYS A 207 1.57 -5.65 0.22
N ALA A 208 2.20 -6.28 -0.79
CA ALA A 208 3.47 -5.86 -1.36
C ALA A 208 3.42 -4.46 -2.01
N ALA A 209 2.24 -3.95 -2.39
CA ALA A 209 2.12 -2.63 -2.98
C ALA A 209 2.67 -1.53 -2.05
N CYS A 210 2.43 -1.66 -0.75
CA CYS A 210 2.93 -0.75 0.29
C CYS A 210 4.13 -1.34 1.04
N HIS A 211 4.11 -2.63 1.37
CA HIS A 211 5.10 -3.28 2.23
C HIS A 211 6.35 -3.81 1.49
N THR A 212 6.53 -3.50 0.21
CA THR A 212 7.75 -3.78 -0.55
C THR A 212 8.32 -2.48 -1.11
N ALA A 213 9.59 -2.22 -0.84
CA ALA A 213 10.25 -1.02 -1.33
C ALA A 213 10.23 -0.96 -2.87
N LYS A 214 10.04 0.23 -3.43
CA LYS A 214 10.06 0.46 -4.87
C LYS A 214 11.44 0.92 -5.32
N ASN A 215 11.85 0.51 -6.51
CA ASN A 215 13.03 1.04 -7.18
C ASN A 215 12.73 2.44 -7.78
N PHE A 216 13.74 3.08 -8.36
CA PHE A 216 13.62 4.44 -8.91
C PHE A 216 12.64 4.57 -10.10
N LEU A 217 12.25 3.45 -10.73
CA LEU A 217 11.22 3.39 -11.78
C LEU A 217 9.83 3.00 -11.24
N GLY A 218 9.68 2.84 -9.92
CA GLY A 218 8.44 2.48 -9.28
C GLY A 218 8.09 0.98 -9.31
N GLY A 219 8.99 0.14 -9.81
CA GLY A 219 8.85 -1.33 -9.74
C GLY A 219 9.25 -1.88 -8.37
N ASP A 220 8.73 -3.04 -7.99
CA ASP A 220 9.07 -3.70 -6.74
C ASP A 220 10.56 -4.07 -6.67
N SER A 221 11.16 -3.87 -5.51
CA SER A 221 12.50 -4.37 -5.22
C SER A 221 12.45 -5.87 -4.91
N ALA A 222 13.62 -6.52 -4.85
CA ALA A 222 13.73 -7.91 -4.44
C ALA A 222 13.44 -8.15 -2.94
N ALA A 223 13.32 -7.07 -2.15
CA ALA A 223 13.06 -7.12 -0.70
C ALA A 223 11.54 -7.25 -0.44
N PHE A 224 10.94 -8.36 -0.91
CA PHE A 224 9.50 -8.62 -0.79
C PHE A 224 9.03 -8.58 0.67
N LEU A 225 8.03 -7.76 0.95
CA LEU A 225 7.43 -7.53 2.27
C LEU A 225 8.38 -7.02 3.36
N GLN A 226 9.55 -6.47 3.00
CA GLN A 226 10.54 -5.95 3.96
C GLN A 226 10.39 -4.45 4.24
N GLY A 227 9.20 -3.92 4.02
CA GLY A 227 8.85 -2.51 4.23
C GLY A 227 9.02 -1.65 2.99
N GLY A 228 8.30 -0.53 2.97
CA GLY A 228 8.30 0.41 1.84
C GLY A 228 7.84 1.80 2.22
N SER A 229 8.28 2.81 1.46
CA SER A 229 7.83 4.20 1.63
C SER A 229 6.63 4.48 0.75
N LEU A 230 5.64 5.16 1.29
CA LEU A 230 4.39 5.53 0.64
C LEU A 230 3.98 6.95 1.03
N ALA A 231 4.11 7.92 0.14
CA ALA A 231 3.55 9.27 0.28
C ALA A 231 3.67 9.90 1.70
N GLY A 232 4.88 9.90 2.27
CA GLY A 232 5.13 10.44 3.61
C GLY A 232 4.93 9.44 4.76
N TRP A 233 4.52 8.22 4.46
CA TRP A 233 4.42 7.09 5.39
C TRP A 233 5.50 6.06 5.12
N TYR A 234 5.71 5.19 6.07
CA TYR A 234 6.53 3.99 5.92
C TYR A 234 5.76 2.76 6.39
N ALA A 235 5.42 1.88 5.45
CA ALA A 235 4.82 0.60 5.74
C ALA A 235 5.91 -0.35 6.30
N PRO A 236 5.74 -0.91 7.52
CA PRO A 236 6.77 -1.72 8.16
C PRO A 236 7.00 -3.07 7.45
N ASP A 237 8.08 -3.73 7.85
CA ASP A 237 8.40 -5.11 7.48
C ASP A 237 7.31 -6.08 7.98
N LEU A 238 6.84 -6.96 7.10
CA LEU A 238 5.86 -8.02 7.40
C LEU A 238 6.49 -9.42 7.44
N THR A 239 7.82 -9.52 7.39
CA THR A 239 8.50 -10.82 7.45
C THR A 239 8.54 -11.37 8.88
N ALA A 240 9.06 -12.59 9.03
CA ALA A 240 9.26 -13.21 10.34
C ALA A 240 10.42 -12.60 11.15
N ASN A 241 10.89 -11.40 10.80
CA ASN A 241 11.87 -10.67 11.62
C ASN A 241 11.23 -10.33 12.98
N PRO A 242 11.84 -10.76 14.11
CA PRO A 242 11.24 -10.54 15.43
C PRO A 242 11.36 -9.10 15.95
N HIS A 243 12.10 -8.25 15.27
CA HIS A 243 12.43 -6.88 15.66
C HIS A 243 11.59 -5.84 14.93
N VAL A 244 11.79 -5.78 13.61
CA VAL A 244 11.17 -4.78 12.74
C VAL A 244 9.98 -5.34 11.96
N GLY A 245 9.76 -6.66 12.03
CA GLY A 245 8.69 -7.37 11.36
C GLY A 245 7.64 -7.94 12.32
N VAL A 246 6.85 -8.88 11.82
CA VAL A 246 5.79 -9.54 12.60
C VAL A 246 6.27 -10.83 13.29
N GLY A 247 7.59 -11.09 13.31
CA GLY A 247 8.14 -12.32 13.88
C GLY A 247 7.81 -12.55 15.37
N ALA A 248 7.71 -11.48 16.17
CA ALA A 248 7.32 -11.55 17.58
C ALA A 248 5.79 -11.59 17.81
N TRP A 249 4.96 -11.52 16.74
CA TRP A 249 3.52 -11.61 16.82
C TRP A 249 3.08 -13.07 16.67
N SER A 250 2.01 -13.47 17.34
CA SER A 250 1.31 -14.71 17.03
C SER A 250 0.47 -14.56 15.74
N VAL A 251 0.01 -15.68 15.19
CA VAL A 251 -0.95 -15.66 14.07
C VAL A 251 -2.23 -14.93 14.49
N ASP A 252 -2.70 -15.18 15.73
CA ASP A 252 -3.89 -14.53 16.28
C ASP A 252 -3.69 -13.02 16.50
N ASP A 253 -2.48 -12.57 16.87
CA ASP A 253 -2.17 -11.13 16.94
C ASP A 253 -2.33 -10.46 15.57
N ILE A 254 -1.84 -11.12 14.50
CA ILE A 254 -1.95 -10.60 13.12
C ILE A 254 -3.42 -10.59 12.69
N ALA A 255 -4.13 -11.69 12.87
CA ALA A 255 -5.55 -11.81 12.51
C ALA A 255 -6.41 -10.76 13.26
N THR A 256 -6.17 -10.59 14.56
CA THR A 256 -6.87 -9.57 15.38
C THR A 256 -6.59 -8.17 14.90
N TYR A 257 -5.32 -7.84 14.60
CA TYR A 257 -4.95 -6.53 14.08
C TYR A 257 -5.63 -6.22 12.75
N LEU A 258 -5.64 -7.17 11.82
CA LEU A 258 -6.31 -7.01 10.52
C LEU A 258 -7.84 -6.94 10.63
N ALA A 259 -8.43 -7.59 11.64
CA ALA A 259 -9.88 -7.56 11.86
C ALA A 259 -10.36 -6.26 12.51
N THR A 260 -9.54 -5.66 13.37
CA THR A 260 -10.03 -4.62 14.30
C THR A 260 -9.24 -3.30 14.25
N GLY A 261 -8.12 -3.29 13.54
CA GLY A 261 -7.17 -2.17 13.52
C GLY A 261 -6.28 -2.09 14.75
N SER A 262 -6.44 -3.00 15.72
CA SER A 262 -5.64 -2.97 16.96
C SER A 262 -5.49 -4.34 17.58
N ASN A 263 -4.35 -4.57 18.25
CA ASN A 263 -4.10 -5.71 19.11
C ASN A 263 -3.32 -5.27 20.36
N GLU A 264 -2.73 -6.22 21.11
CA GLU A 264 -1.94 -5.92 22.32
C GLU A 264 -0.62 -5.17 21.99
N LYS A 265 -0.17 -5.17 20.74
CA LYS A 265 1.16 -4.70 20.32
C LYS A 265 1.10 -3.44 19.48
N ALA A 266 0.01 -3.19 18.77
CA ALA A 266 -0.10 -2.09 17.83
C ALA A 266 -1.54 -1.60 17.63
N VAL A 267 -1.65 -0.35 17.20
CA VAL A 267 -2.85 0.28 16.65
C VAL A 267 -2.50 0.77 15.25
N SER A 268 -3.38 0.57 14.29
CA SER A 268 -3.14 0.99 12.90
C SER A 268 -3.16 2.51 12.76
N SER A 269 -2.48 3.01 11.74
CA SER A 269 -2.39 4.43 11.41
C SER A 269 -2.30 4.66 9.92
N GLY A 270 -2.77 5.80 9.45
CA GLY A 270 -2.72 6.26 8.08
C GLY A 270 -3.28 5.25 7.07
N PRO A 271 -2.59 5.02 5.94
CA PRO A 271 -3.09 4.14 4.88
C PRO A 271 -3.40 2.70 5.34
N MET A 272 -2.77 2.22 6.42
CA MET A 272 -3.10 0.90 6.96
C MET A 272 -4.46 0.91 7.68
N THR A 273 -4.84 2.03 8.31
CA THR A 273 -6.17 2.20 8.88
C THR A 273 -7.24 2.14 7.80
N GLU A 274 -7.06 2.86 6.70
CA GLU A 274 -7.97 2.81 5.53
C GLU A 274 -8.08 1.39 4.96
N ALA A 275 -6.96 0.67 4.80
CA ALA A 275 -6.95 -0.71 4.31
C ALA A 275 -7.69 -1.67 5.25
N ILE A 276 -7.63 -1.45 6.56
CA ILE A 276 -8.40 -2.26 7.51
C ILE A 276 -9.89 -1.91 7.44
N GLU A 277 -10.23 -0.64 7.45
CA GLU A 277 -11.62 -0.17 7.45
C GLU A 277 -12.37 -0.53 6.16
N ASN A 278 -11.71 -0.42 5.00
CA ASN A 278 -12.34 -0.70 3.71
C ASN A 278 -12.22 -2.16 3.27
N SER A 279 -11.24 -2.92 3.79
CA SER A 279 -10.91 -4.25 3.30
C SER A 279 -10.90 -5.29 4.44
N THR A 280 -9.82 -5.36 5.22
CA THR A 280 -9.54 -6.57 6.00
C THR A 280 -10.53 -6.83 7.14
N GLN A 281 -11.18 -5.82 7.71
CA GLN A 281 -12.25 -6.03 8.70
C GLN A 281 -13.45 -6.85 8.16
N HIS A 282 -13.61 -6.90 6.84
CA HIS A 282 -14.70 -7.63 6.17
C HIS A 282 -14.33 -9.06 5.79
N LEU A 283 -13.07 -9.46 6.01
CA LEU A 283 -12.61 -10.81 5.72
C LEU A 283 -13.04 -11.79 6.82
N THR A 284 -13.18 -13.07 6.45
CA THR A 284 -13.49 -14.11 7.40
C THR A 284 -12.32 -14.35 8.36
N SER A 285 -12.63 -14.82 9.58
CA SER A 285 -11.59 -15.17 10.55
C SER A 285 -10.61 -16.21 10.00
N ALA A 286 -11.09 -17.15 9.18
CA ALA A 286 -10.24 -18.15 8.52
C ALA A 286 -9.24 -17.52 7.56
N ASP A 287 -9.67 -16.54 6.73
CA ASP A 287 -8.80 -15.85 5.79
C ASP A 287 -7.79 -14.95 6.51
N LEU A 288 -8.20 -14.25 7.57
CA LEU A 288 -7.29 -13.46 8.39
C LEU A 288 -6.23 -14.31 9.09
N HIS A 289 -6.62 -15.49 9.60
CA HIS A 289 -5.69 -16.45 10.16
C HIS A 289 -4.74 -17.02 9.10
N ALA A 290 -5.22 -17.34 7.92
CA ALA A 290 -4.42 -17.79 6.80
C ALA A 290 -3.36 -16.73 6.37
N ILE A 291 -3.73 -15.46 6.34
CA ILE A 291 -2.78 -14.35 6.13
C ILE A 291 -1.68 -14.40 7.20
N GLY A 292 -2.05 -14.54 8.48
CA GLY A 292 -1.10 -14.66 9.59
C GLY A 292 -0.15 -15.85 9.43
N VAL A 293 -0.67 -17.03 9.06
CA VAL A 293 0.13 -18.25 8.80
C VAL A 293 1.14 -18.00 7.68
N TYR A 294 0.71 -17.37 6.58
CA TYR A 294 1.61 -17.05 5.47
C TYR A 294 2.70 -16.07 5.87
N LEU A 295 2.36 -14.96 6.54
CA LEU A 295 3.32 -13.93 6.96
C LEU A 295 4.36 -14.48 7.95
N LYS A 296 3.93 -15.32 8.89
CA LYS A 296 4.82 -15.99 9.86
C LYS A 296 5.80 -16.97 9.20
N ALA A 297 5.47 -17.50 8.04
CA ALA A 297 6.33 -18.40 7.29
C ALA A 297 7.32 -17.67 6.35
N GLN A 298 7.24 -16.33 6.24
CA GLN A 298 8.17 -15.57 5.41
C GLN A 298 9.58 -15.61 6.01
N ARG A 299 10.57 -15.65 5.12
CA ARG A 299 11.97 -15.57 5.55
C ARG A 299 12.20 -14.23 6.23
N SER A 300 12.80 -14.25 7.42
CA SER A 300 13.18 -13.05 8.15
C SER A 300 14.06 -12.13 7.31
N SER A 301 13.79 -10.84 7.32
CA SER A 301 14.70 -9.84 6.77
C SER A 301 16.01 -9.81 7.56
N SER A 302 17.04 -9.21 6.98
CA SER A 302 18.38 -9.12 7.61
C SER A 302 18.53 -7.94 8.56
N ASP A 303 17.48 -7.12 8.76
CA ASP A 303 17.56 -5.97 9.65
C ASP A 303 17.80 -6.41 11.08
N ALA A 304 18.93 -5.96 11.62
CA ALA A 304 19.35 -6.21 12.98
C ALA A 304 18.99 -5.01 13.89
N PRO A 305 18.86 -5.23 15.21
CA PRO A 305 18.69 -4.15 16.16
C PRO A 305 19.82 -3.12 16.07
N ALA A 306 19.45 -1.85 16.10
CA ALA A 306 20.45 -0.79 16.27
C ALA A 306 21.07 -0.85 17.65
N GLN A 307 22.23 -0.18 17.81
CA GLN A 307 22.75 0.07 19.15
C GLN A 307 21.88 1.13 19.83
N PRO A 308 21.46 0.93 21.09
CA PRO A 308 20.64 1.89 21.78
C PRO A 308 21.42 3.20 22.03
N VAL A 309 20.74 4.32 21.92
CA VAL A 309 21.28 5.64 22.30
C VAL A 309 21.45 5.68 23.79
N ALA A 310 22.62 6.18 24.27
CA ALA A 310 22.90 6.24 25.70
C ALA A 310 21.89 7.14 26.45
N ALA A 311 21.43 6.70 27.61
CA ALA A 311 20.44 7.45 28.39
C ALA A 311 20.92 8.85 28.82
N THR A 312 22.22 9.08 28.83
CA THR A 312 22.87 10.38 29.13
C THR A 312 23.03 11.28 27.91
N ASP A 313 22.68 10.81 26.72
CA ASP A 313 22.69 11.62 25.50
C ASP A 313 21.71 12.79 25.61
N ALA A 314 22.10 13.96 25.08
CA ALA A 314 21.31 15.17 25.19
C ALA A 314 19.90 15.02 24.57
N ALA A 315 19.79 14.28 23.45
CA ALA A 315 18.49 13.98 22.82
C ALA A 315 17.63 13.10 23.74
N MET A 316 18.22 12.11 24.42
CA MET A 316 17.49 11.27 25.38
C MET A 316 16.97 12.04 26.58
N VAL A 317 17.81 12.96 27.13
CA VAL A 317 17.42 13.80 28.25
C VAL A 317 16.32 14.80 27.88
N LEU A 318 16.43 15.47 26.73
CA LEU A 318 15.40 16.37 26.23
C LEU A 318 14.12 15.59 25.89
N GLY A 319 14.25 14.48 25.17
CA GLY A 319 13.13 13.64 24.75
C GLY A 319 12.33 13.11 25.93
N LYS A 320 12.98 12.72 27.03
CA LYS A 320 12.31 12.34 28.27
C LYS A 320 11.44 13.46 28.83
N ARG A 321 11.96 14.69 28.89
CA ARG A 321 11.21 15.87 29.38
C ARG A 321 9.97 16.16 28.51
N VAL A 322 10.11 16.09 27.17
CA VAL A 322 9.01 16.25 26.24
C VAL A 322 7.97 15.15 26.44
N TYR A 323 8.41 13.89 26.56
CA TYR A 323 7.53 12.76 26.82
C TYR A 323 6.73 12.92 28.11
N GLU A 324 7.38 13.27 29.22
CA GLU A 324 6.74 13.46 30.51
C GLU A 324 5.76 14.63 30.52
N SER A 325 5.97 15.66 29.70
CA SER A 325 5.10 16.83 29.65
C SER A 325 3.96 16.74 28.62
N GLN A 326 4.13 15.96 27.54
CA GLN A 326 3.19 15.98 26.41
C GLN A 326 2.56 14.62 26.09
N CYS A 327 3.20 13.51 26.42
CA CYS A 327 2.85 12.18 25.90
C CYS A 327 2.39 11.19 26.98
N ILE A 328 2.90 11.35 28.22
CA ILE A 328 2.73 10.37 29.31
C ILE A 328 1.26 10.16 29.71
N ALA A 329 0.42 11.19 29.54
CA ALA A 329 -0.99 11.10 29.92
C ALA A 329 -1.75 10.00 29.17
N CYS A 330 -1.40 9.78 27.90
CA CYS A 330 -1.99 8.76 27.05
C CYS A 330 -1.11 7.52 26.94
N HIS A 331 0.22 7.70 26.74
CA HIS A 331 1.15 6.60 26.47
C HIS A 331 1.75 5.97 27.73
N VAL A 332 1.40 6.46 28.90
CA VAL A 332 1.81 5.95 30.23
C VAL A 332 3.33 6.02 30.46
N SER A 333 3.79 6.04 31.71
CA SER A 333 5.21 6.26 32.03
C SER A 333 6.15 5.15 31.55
N ASN A 334 5.64 3.94 31.39
CA ASN A 334 6.40 2.78 30.90
C ASN A 334 6.19 2.48 29.39
N GLY A 335 5.53 3.38 28.67
CA GLY A 335 5.28 3.20 27.23
C GLY A 335 4.32 2.04 26.87
N SER A 336 3.53 1.53 27.84
CA SER A 336 2.61 0.41 27.59
C SER A 336 1.34 0.82 26.84
N GLY A 337 1.06 2.12 26.75
CA GLY A 337 -0.19 2.62 26.15
C GLY A 337 -1.43 2.17 26.92
N ILE A 338 -2.56 2.16 26.21
CA ILE A 338 -3.85 1.65 26.69
C ILE A 338 -4.29 0.55 25.74
N ARG A 339 -4.49 -0.63 26.28
CA ARG A 339 -4.83 -1.83 25.53
C ARG A 339 -5.89 -1.58 24.46
N ARG A 340 -5.54 -1.89 23.19
CA ARG A 340 -6.40 -1.78 22.01
C ARG A 340 -6.91 -0.35 21.67
N MET A 341 -6.43 0.65 22.37
CA MET A 341 -6.83 2.05 22.18
C MET A 341 -5.62 2.94 21.87
N ILE A 342 -4.57 2.85 22.68
CA ILE A 342 -3.33 3.63 22.50
C ILE A 342 -2.18 2.64 22.37
N PRO A 343 -1.38 2.72 21.29
CA PRO A 343 -0.36 1.72 21.01
C PRO A 343 0.69 1.62 22.11
N ALA A 344 1.10 0.40 22.42
CA ALA A 344 2.30 0.17 23.19
C ALA A 344 3.54 0.55 22.36
N PHE A 345 4.53 1.16 23.01
CA PHE A 345 5.80 1.51 22.37
C PHE A 345 6.82 0.38 22.45
N VAL A 346 6.66 -0.50 23.43
CA VAL A 346 7.58 -1.61 23.65
C VAL A 346 7.50 -2.61 22.51
N ASN A 347 8.63 -2.90 21.88
CA ASN A 347 8.73 -3.84 20.76
C ASN A 347 7.79 -3.53 19.57
N SER A 348 7.44 -2.26 19.36
CA SER A 348 6.64 -1.85 18.21
C SER A 348 7.48 -1.87 16.93
N PRO A 349 7.13 -2.64 15.89
CA PRO A 349 7.85 -2.64 14.63
C PRO A 349 7.96 -1.25 13.99
N THR A 350 6.93 -0.42 14.13
CA THR A 350 6.93 0.96 13.63
C THR A 350 7.99 1.83 14.33
N LEU A 351 8.13 1.69 15.67
CA LEU A 351 9.15 2.43 16.41
C LEU A 351 10.55 1.92 16.13
N LEU A 352 10.70 0.62 15.97
CA LEU A 352 12.00 -0.05 15.77
C LEU A 352 12.49 0.05 14.33
N SER A 353 11.61 0.38 13.37
CA SER A 353 11.98 0.58 11.98
C SER A 353 13.11 1.60 11.80
N ASN A 354 14.03 1.35 10.86
CA ASN A 354 15.07 2.30 10.50
C ASN A 354 14.53 3.60 9.88
N ASN A 355 13.31 3.58 9.35
CA ASN A 355 12.66 4.75 8.76
C ASN A 355 11.61 5.35 9.70
N PRO A 356 11.80 6.58 10.22
CA PRO A 356 10.87 7.20 11.16
C PRO A 356 9.69 7.94 10.50
N ALA A 357 9.47 7.84 9.18
CA ALA A 357 8.51 8.66 8.45
C ALA A 357 7.09 8.58 9.05
N THR A 358 6.59 7.38 9.33
CA THR A 358 5.28 7.19 9.97
C THR A 358 5.19 7.87 11.33
N LEU A 359 6.23 7.76 12.17
CA LEU A 359 6.25 8.42 13.47
C LEU A 359 6.27 9.94 13.36
N LEU A 360 7.02 10.47 12.39
CA LEU A 360 7.07 11.90 12.09
C LEU A 360 5.71 12.39 11.61
N HIS A 361 5.05 11.63 10.72
CA HIS A 361 3.70 11.98 10.26
C HIS A 361 2.73 12.05 11.44
N ILE A 362 2.64 11.01 12.25
CA ILE A 362 1.73 10.92 13.40
C ILE A 362 1.98 12.07 14.40
N VAL A 363 3.23 12.34 14.76
CA VAL A 363 3.53 13.40 15.72
C VAL A 363 3.23 14.79 15.15
N LEU A 364 3.53 15.03 13.89
CA LEU A 364 3.34 16.35 13.28
C LEU A 364 1.90 16.62 12.90
N MET A 365 1.18 15.64 12.35
CA MET A 365 -0.17 15.86 11.79
C MET A 365 -1.29 15.37 12.70
N GLY A 366 -0.96 14.56 13.72
CA GLY A 366 -1.96 13.83 14.48
C GLY A 366 -2.42 12.58 13.72
N GLU A 367 -3.28 11.80 14.32
CA GLU A 367 -3.85 10.59 13.73
C GLU A 367 -5.15 10.22 14.44
N ASP A 368 -6.13 9.79 13.70
CA ASP A 368 -7.34 9.15 14.23
C ASP A 368 -7.16 7.63 14.24
N GLY A 369 -7.51 7.00 15.35
CA GLY A 369 -7.44 5.54 15.45
C GLY A 369 -8.52 4.85 14.59
N PRO A 370 -8.34 3.55 14.29
CA PRO A 370 -9.23 2.80 13.40
C PRO A 370 -10.68 2.77 13.91
N GLN A 371 -11.61 2.93 12.98
CA GLN A 371 -13.05 2.82 13.22
C GLN A 371 -13.57 1.56 12.49
N THR A 372 -13.62 0.46 13.21
CA THR A 372 -14.07 -0.83 12.67
C THR A 372 -15.34 -1.30 13.38
N HIS A 373 -16.00 -2.34 12.85
CA HIS A 373 -17.17 -2.94 13.53
C HIS A 373 -16.87 -3.40 14.96
N ALA A 374 -15.64 -3.86 15.20
CA ALA A 374 -15.20 -4.32 16.52
C ALA A 374 -14.65 -3.18 17.41
N ASN A 375 -14.30 -2.06 16.83
CA ASN A 375 -13.79 -0.86 17.51
C ASN A 375 -14.38 0.39 16.83
N PRO A 376 -15.66 0.75 17.13
CA PRO A 376 -16.35 1.82 16.42
C PRO A 376 -15.89 3.24 16.78
N THR A 377 -15.05 3.37 17.81
CA THR A 377 -14.51 4.66 18.26
C THR A 377 -13.00 4.57 18.40
N GLY A 378 -12.27 5.06 17.40
CA GLY A 378 -10.82 5.19 17.47
C GLY A 378 -10.38 6.30 18.43
N ALA A 379 -9.25 6.13 19.10
CA ALA A 379 -8.63 7.19 19.88
C ALA A 379 -7.83 8.12 18.96
N GLY A 380 -8.06 9.43 19.04
CA GLY A 380 -7.29 10.41 18.28
C GLY A 380 -5.98 10.78 18.99
N MET A 381 -4.88 10.87 18.26
CA MET A 381 -3.64 11.49 18.70
C MET A 381 -3.59 12.94 18.18
N PRO A 382 -3.46 13.96 19.05
CA PRO A 382 -3.40 15.33 18.61
C PRO A 382 -2.12 15.64 17.83
N ARG A 383 -2.19 16.61 16.91
CA ARG A 383 -1.03 17.13 16.19
C ARG A 383 -0.17 18.01 17.07
N PHE A 384 1.15 17.93 16.87
CA PHE A 384 2.14 18.72 17.63
C PHE A 384 3.01 19.64 16.75
N ASP A 385 2.71 19.78 15.46
CA ASP A 385 3.46 20.62 14.52
C ASP A 385 3.53 22.09 14.93
N TRP A 386 2.49 22.60 15.57
CA TRP A 386 2.37 23.98 16.07
C TRP A 386 3.02 24.20 17.45
N LYS A 387 3.31 23.12 18.18
CA LYS A 387 3.72 23.18 19.59
C LYS A 387 5.17 22.78 19.84
N LEU A 388 5.66 21.78 19.13
CA LEU A 388 7.01 21.25 19.32
C LEU A 388 7.93 21.72 18.19
N SER A 389 9.15 22.15 18.59
CA SER A 389 10.22 22.45 17.66
C SER A 389 10.77 21.17 17.01
N ASP A 390 11.57 21.33 15.94
CA ASP A 390 12.20 20.19 15.27
C ASP A 390 13.14 19.42 16.20
N ASP A 391 13.84 20.11 17.09
CA ASP A 391 14.71 19.49 18.10
C ASP A 391 13.90 18.68 19.13
N GLU A 392 12.76 19.20 19.59
CA GLU A 392 11.90 18.52 20.55
C GLU A 392 11.22 17.28 19.93
N VAL A 393 10.74 17.37 18.68
CA VAL A 393 10.20 16.21 17.95
C VAL A 393 11.28 15.16 17.74
N ALA A 394 12.47 15.55 17.29
CA ALA A 394 13.60 14.64 17.11
C ALA A 394 13.97 13.95 18.42
N ALA A 395 14.03 14.71 19.52
CA ALA A 395 14.40 14.22 20.83
C ALA A 395 13.36 13.24 21.40
N VAL A 396 12.04 13.56 21.34
CA VAL A 396 11.02 12.66 21.88
C VAL A 396 10.89 11.37 21.05
N LEU A 397 11.08 11.44 19.73
CA LEU A 397 11.12 10.23 18.90
C LEU A 397 12.38 9.40 19.18
N THR A 398 13.55 10.03 19.39
CA THR A 398 14.76 9.31 19.81
C THR A 398 14.56 8.65 21.16
N TYR A 399 13.94 9.33 22.12
CA TYR A 399 13.65 8.80 23.44
C TYR A 399 12.72 7.58 23.39
N THR A 400 11.57 7.68 22.73
CA THR A 400 10.59 6.57 22.66
C THR A 400 11.15 5.35 21.92
N ARG A 401 11.99 5.58 20.93
CA ARG A 401 12.66 4.55 20.13
C ARG A 401 13.85 3.89 20.84
N ASN A 402 14.28 4.42 21.98
CA ASN A 402 15.43 3.91 22.75
C ASN A 402 15.13 3.72 24.25
N SER A 403 13.85 3.71 24.63
CA SER A 403 13.40 3.47 26.01
C SER A 403 12.70 2.11 26.11
N TRP A 404 12.56 1.63 27.34
CA TRP A 404 11.80 0.40 27.68
C TRP A 404 12.28 -0.86 26.94
N GLY A 405 13.57 -0.94 26.63
CA GLY A 405 14.17 -2.06 25.89
C GLY A 405 14.19 -1.90 24.38
N ASN A 406 13.64 -0.83 23.85
CA ASN A 406 13.76 -0.48 22.43
C ASN A 406 15.18 -0.06 22.08
N ALA A 407 15.60 -0.32 20.83
CA ALA A 407 16.84 0.14 20.26
C ALA A 407 16.65 0.43 18.75
N ALA A 408 16.68 1.71 18.40
CA ALA A 408 16.54 2.16 17.01
C ALA A 408 17.40 3.42 16.76
N PRO A 409 17.73 3.74 15.49
CA PRO A 409 18.53 4.91 15.17
C PRO A 409 17.93 6.21 15.70
N ALA A 410 18.77 7.13 16.17
CA ALA A 410 18.34 8.47 16.57
C ALA A 410 17.69 9.22 15.40
N VAL A 411 16.72 10.07 15.71
CA VAL A 411 16.08 10.99 14.74
C VAL A 411 16.78 12.34 14.84
N SER A 412 17.14 12.95 13.71
CA SER A 412 17.75 14.28 13.69
C SER A 412 16.71 15.40 13.49
N ALA A 413 16.97 16.59 14.00
CA ALA A 413 16.15 17.77 13.73
C ALA A 413 16.05 18.09 12.21
N GLY A 414 17.12 17.82 11.46
CA GLY A 414 17.10 17.96 9.98
C GLY A 414 16.10 17.01 9.30
N THR A 415 15.96 15.79 9.81
CA THR A 415 14.96 14.83 9.33
C THR A 415 13.54 15.33 9.64
N VAL A 416 13.31 15.90 10.83
CA VAL A 416 12.02 16.50 11.20
C VAL A 416 11.69 17.69 10.30
N ALA A 417 12.63 18.62 10.09
CA ALA A 417 12.46 19.78 9.22
C ALA A 417 12.11 19.38 7.77
N GLN A 418 12.74 18.32 7.26
CA GLN A 418 12.44 17.79 5.93
C GLN A 418 11.04 17.19 5.88
N ALA A 419 10.65 16.38 6.87
CA ALA A 419 9.31 15.80 6.96
C ALA A 419 8.23 16.89 7.02
N ARG A 420 8.42 17.91 7.87
CA ARG A 420 7.50 19.05 7.99
C ARG A 420 7.30 19.76 6.65
N LYS A 421 8.37 20.00 5.89
CA LYS A 421 8.28 20.60 4.55
C LYS A 421 7.51 19.73 3.57
N GLN A 422 7.75 18.41 3.59
CA GLN A 422 7.05 17.47 2.72
C GLN A 422 5.55 17.42 3.02
N LEU A 423 5.18 17.33 4.30
CA LEU A 423 3.77 17.26 4.74
C LEU A 423 3.00 18.52 4.36
N VAL A 424 3.61 19.71 4.47
CA VAL A 424 3.00 20.97 4.03
C VAL A 424 2.86 21.03 2.50
N SER A 425 3.87 20.58 1.75
CA SER A 425 3.86 20.64 0.28
C SER A 425 2.86 19.69 -0.36
N GLN A 426 2.54 18.61 0.30
CA GLN A 426 1.62 17.58 -0.22
C GLN A 426 0.15 17.95 -0.04
N ASN A 427 -0.17 19.10 0.62
CA ASN A 427 -1.54 19.49 0.96
C ASN A 427 -2.32 18.25 1.44
N TRP A 428 -1.77 17.56 2.42
CA TRP A 428 -2.54 16.55 3.14
C TRP A 428 -3.70 17.29 3.78
N ILE A 429 -4.79 17.37 3.02
CA ILE A 429 -6.08 17.68 3.57
C ILE A 429 -6.39 16.45 4.40
N GLY A 430 -6.02 16.56 5.68
CA GLY A 430 -6.27 15.52 6.64
C GLY A 430 -7.74 15.18 6.64
N HIS A 431 -7.97 13.94 6.84
CA HIS A 431 -9.27 13.45 7.27
C HIS A 431 -9.69 14.10 8.58
#